data_de9aa43bbdbf38570efd65b6d99bc820
#
_entry.id   de9aa43bbdbf38570efd65b6d99bc820
#
_cell.length_a   1.000
_cell.length_b   1.000
_cell.length_c   1.000
_cell.angle_alpha   90.00
_cell.angle_beta   90.00
_cell.angle_gamma   90.00
#
_symmetry.space_group_name_H-M   'P 1'
#
loop_
_entity.id
_entity.type
_entity.pdbx_description
1 polymer ?
#
loop_
_entity_poly.entity_id
_entity_poly.type
_entity_poly.pdbx_seq_one_letter_code
_entity_poly.pdbx_strand_id
1 'polypeptide(L)'
;MKHNDPPATKKIYYQPFSPTNMNSEPSKPKPKRQKMEDRIAELEKQLTDTGKTLETYTNQLKYAKADLDNLQKQTQRRIEEATDRTNVRIFSQLVILADELHIIATNTKDEGVSMIHAKLLKFLENEGVKPIECTGKPFDPFKHEALLEVVANNCPSGIVVEEIRSGYTYKDKVLRASMVKVAGAPSEKSKEE
;
A
#
# COMPACT_ATOMS: atom_id res chain seq x y z
N MET A 1 -8.71 36.50 -8.76
CA MET A 1 -8.30 36.90 -7.41
C MET A 1 -9.31 36.33 -6.42
N LYS A 2 -9.00 35.22 -5.76
CA LYS A 2 -9.84 34.63 -4.72
C LYS A 2 -9.14 34.90 -3.39
N HIS A 3 -9.78 35.68 -2.54
CA HIS A 3 -9.34 35.97 -1.18
C HIS A 3 -9.34 34.67 -0.37
N ASN A 4 -8.17 34.31 0.19
CA ASN A 4 -8.04 33.29 1.22
C ASN A 4 -8.27 34.00 2.57
N ASP A 5 -9.42 33.76 3.17
CA ASP A 5 -9.66 34.14 4.56
C ASP A 5 -8.88 33.18 5.49
N PRO A 6 -8.21 33.74 6.52
CA PRO A 6 -7.52 32.89 7.50
C PRO A 6 -8.53 32.19 8.43
N PRO A 7 -8.21 31.02 8.95
CA PRO A 7 -9.12 30.28 9.82
C PRO A 7 -9.40 31.01 11.12
N ALA A 8 -10.66 31.03 11.50
CA ALA A 8 -11.18 31.69 12.69
C ALA A 8 -10.46 31.23 13.97
N THR A 9 -9.74 32.14 14.59
CA THR A 9 -9.16 31.96 15.92
C THR A 9 -10.28 31.81 16.95
N LYS A 10 -10.34 30.64 17.60
CA LYS A 10 -11.22 30.42 18.76
C LYS A 10 -10.88 31.41 19.86
N LYS A 11 -11.76 32.37 20.09
CA LYS A 11 -11.68 33.26 21.23
C LYS A 11 -11.87 32.45 22.51
N ILE A 12 -10.80 32.36 23.29
CA ILE A 12 -10.86 31.82 24.67
C ILE A 12 -11.54 32.92 25.50
N TYR A 13 -12.79 32.68 25.87
CA TYR A 13 -13.48 33.53 26.80
C TYR A 13 -12.99 33.25 28.21
N TYR A 14 -12.20 34.16 28.75
CA TYR A 14 -11.96 34.21 30.20
C TYR A 14 -13.27 34.60 30.89
N GLN A 15 -13.84 33.68 31.64
CA GLN A 15 -14.93 34.05 32.53
C GLN A 15 -14.38 34.86 33.68
N PRO A 16 -14.96 36.03 33.97
CA PRO A 16 -14.51 36.82 35.12
C PRO A 16 -14.85 36.10 36.42
N PHE A 17 -13.85 36.00 37.27
CA PHE A 17 -13.94 35.49 38.62
C PHE A 17 -15.05 36.22 39.38
N SER A 18 -16.10 35.51 39.74
CA SER A 18 -17.16 36.05 40.60
C SER A 18 -16.64 36.16 42.02
N PRO A 19 -16.74 37.34 42.67
CA PRO A 19 -16.33 37.49 44.04
C PRO A 19 -17.28 36.71 44.95
N THR A 20 -16.81 35.62 45.49
CA THR A 20 -17.52 34.77 46.45
C THR A 20 -17.70 35.53 47.78
N ASN A 21 -18.96 35.67 48.08
CA ASN A 21 -19.60 35.90 49.37
C ASN A 21 -18.64 36.00 50.59
N MET A 22 -18.40 37.25 51.01
CA MET A 22 -17.79 37.61 52.29
C MET A 22 -18.82 37.52 53.40
N ASN A 23 -19.08 36.33 53.92
CA ASN A 23 -19.67 36.15 55.22
C ASN A 23 -19.09 34.84 55.81
N SER A 24 -17.83 34.92 56.27
CA SER A 24 -17.28 33.93 57.19
C SER A 24 -16.87 34.67 58.46
N GLU A 25 -17.52 34.31 59.54
CA GLU A 25 -17.15 34.74 60.90
C GLU A 25 -15.63 34.57 61.13
N PRO A 26 -14.97 35.47 61.93
CA PRO A 26 -13.55 35.35 62.20
C PRO A 26 -13.29 34.08 63.08
N SER A 27 -12.89 33.02 62.46
CA SER A 27 -12.49 31.80 63.14
C SER A 27 -11.28 32.09 64.03
N LYS A 28 -11.38 31.67 65.31
CA LYS A 28 -10.29 31.79 66.32
C LYS A 28 -8.96 31.30 65.74
N PRO A 29 -7.81 32.00 65.95
CA PRO A 29 -6.53 31.62 65.39
C PRO A 29 -6.13 30.24 65.86
N LYS A 30 -6.12 29.28 64.95
CA LYS A 30 -5.67 27.90 65.21
C LYS A 30 -4.21 27.93 65.65
N PRO A 31 -3.80 27.06 66.64
CA PRO A 31 -2.42 27.01 67.11
C PRO A 31 -1.48 26.70 65.92
N LYS A 32 -0.28 27.27 65.93
CA LYS A 32 0.70 27.16 64.80
C LYS A 32 0.89 25.75 64.27
N ARG A 33 0.85 24.76 65.17
CA ARG A 33 0.99 23.32 64.83
C ARG A 33 -0.17 22.83 63.95
N GLN A 34 -1.40 23.19 64.24
CA GLN A 34 -2.58 22.80 63.50
C GLN A 34 -2.61 23.43 62.08
N LYS A 35 -2.09 24.68 61.93
CA LYS A 35 -1.92 25.31 60.63
C LYS A 35 -0.87 24.61 59.75
N MET A 36 0.19 24.06 60.37
CA MET A 36 1.20 23.29 59.64
C MET A 36 0.67 21.93 59.22
N GLU A 37 -0.07 21.25 60.09
CA GLU A 37 -0.72 19.97 59.78
C GLU A 37 -1.78 20.13 58.63
N ASP A 38 -2.61 21.17 58.68
CA ASP A 38 -3.55 21.49 57.59
C ASP A 38 -2.82 21.79 56.28
N ARG A 39 -1.66 22.46 56.32
CA ARG A 39 -0.87 22.75 55.10
C ARG A 39 -0.18 21.52 54.53
N ILE A 40 0.28 20.61 55.36
CA ILE A 40 0.86 19.31 54.95
C ILE A 40 -0.22 18.49 54.26
N ALA A 41 -1.41 18.35 54.85
CA ALA A 41 -2.52 17.61 54.25
C ALA A 41 -2.97 18.21 52.89
N GLU A 42 -2.98 19.54 52.78
CA GLU A 42 -3.27 20.20 51.50
C GLU A 42 -2.23 19.93 50.43
N LEU A 43 -0.92 19.97 50.80
CA LEU A 43 0.17 19.68 49.88
C LEU A 43 0.18 18.20 49.46
N GLU A 44 -0.08 17.28 50.39
CA GLU A 44 -0.21 15.85 50.06
C GLU A 44 -1.37 15.59 49.08
N LYS A 45 -2.50 16.25 49.28
CA LYS A 45 -3.62 16.18 48.36
C LYS A 45 -3.25 16.73 46.99
N GLN A 46 -2.63 17.90 46.90
CA GLN A 46 -2.14 18.45 45.63
C GLN A 46 -1.14 17.53 44.97
N LEU A 47 -0.26 16.88 45.69
CA LEU A 47 0.72 15.93 45.18
C LEU A 47 0.05 14.69 44.64
N THR A 48 -0.98 14.15 45.30
CA THR A 48 -1.74 12.99 44.81
C THR A 48 -2.56 13.35 43.57
N ASP A 49 -3.18 14.54 43.53
CA ASP A 49 -3.96 14.98 42.35
C ASP A 49 -3.05 15.28 41.15
N THR A 50 -1.90 15.91 41.37
CA THR A 50 -0.92 16.09 40.27
C THR A 50 -0.33 14.76 39.82
N GLY A 51 -0.09 13.81 40.71
CA GLY A 51 0.33 12.44 40.34
C GLY A 51 -0.67 11.75 39.42
N LYS A 52 -1.96 11.79 39.77
CA LYS A 52 -3.03 11.23 38.92
C LYS A 52 -3.13 11.93 37.55
N THR A 53 -3.03 13.25 37.52
CA THR A 53 -3.04 14.00 36.25
C THR A 53 -1.83 13.68 35.39
N LEU A 54 -0.67 13.50 35.98
CA LEU A 54 0.57 13.10 35.31
C LEU A 54 0.44 11.69 34.70
N GLU A 55 -0.13 10.77 35.45
CA GLU A 55 -0.40 9.41 34.96
C GLU A 55 -1.39 9.41 33.78
N THR A 56 -2.46 10.19 33.87
CA THR A 56 -3.42 10.32 32.75
C THR A 56 -2.77 10.90 31.51
N TYR A 57 -1.97 11.97 31.62
CA TYR A 57 -1.27 12.56 30.49
C TYR A 57 -0.20 11.62 29.92
N THR A 58 0.53 10.89 30.76
CA THR A 58 1.51 9.91 30.26
C THR A 58 0.84 8.78 29.49
N ASN A 59 -0.33 8.32 29.93
CA ASN A 59 -1.10 7.32 29.21
C ASN A 59 -1.65 7.87 27.88
N GLN A 60 -2.20 9.09 27.88
CA GLN A 60 -2.65 9.75 26.65
C GLN A 60 -1.50 9.91 25.64
N LEU A 61 -0.32 10.32 26.10
CA LEU A 61 0.87 10.44 25.23
C LEU A 61 1.30 9.09 24.67
N LYS A 62 1.24 8.02 25.45
CA LYS A 62 1.54 6.67 24.96
C LYS A 62 0.58 6.24 23.86
N TYR A 63 -0.73 6.46 24.07
CA TYR A 63 -1.74 6.17 23.04
C TYR A 63 -1.54 7.01 21.78
N ALA A 64 -1.37 8.33 21.94
CA ALA A 64 -1.15 9.22 20.80
C ALA A 64 0.11 8.85 20.01
N LYS A 65 1.19 8.45 20.68
CA LYS A 65 2.41 7.96 20.03
C LYS A 65 2.14 6.67 19.26
N ALA A 66 1.44 5.70 19.85
CA ALA A 66 1.08 4.45 19.18
C ALA A 66 0.20 4.71 17.93
N ASP A 67 -0.74 5.65 18.02
CA ASP A 67 -1.59 6.03 16.90
C ASP A 67 -0.78 6.70 15.78
N LEU A 68 0.17 7.58 16.13
CA LEU A 68 1.08 8.19 15.15
C LEU A 68 1.94 7.13 14.45
N ASP A 69 2.53 6.19 15.18
CA ASP A 69 3.32 5.11 14.61
C ASP A 69 2.47 4.23 13.66
N ASN A 70 1.23 3.95 14.03
CA ASN A 70 0.29 3.22 13.19
C ASN A 70 -0.08 4.01 11.92
N LEU A 71 -0.35 5.31 12.07
CA LEU A 71 -0.68 6.20 10.95
C LEU A 71 0.49 6.31 9.97
N GLN A 72 1.72 6.44 10.47
CA GLN A 72 2.93 6.46 9.63
C GLN A 72 3.06 5.18 8.81
N LYS A 73 2.92 4.00 9.46
CA LYS A 73 2.97 2.70 8.76
C LYS A 73 1.87 2.57 7.72
N GLN A 74 0.64 3.01 8.03
CA GLN A 74 -0.46 3.01 7.08
C GLN A 74 -0.20 3.93 5.90
N THR A 75 0.31 5.13 6.15
CA THR A 75 0.61 6.12 5.11
C THR A 75 1.71 5.59 4.18
N GLN A 76 2.76 5.02 4.75
CA GLN A 76 3.84 4.42 3.97
C GLN A 76 3.32 3.30 3.06
N ARG A 77 2.51 2.38 3.58
CA ARG A 77 1.89 1.31 2.78
C ARG A 77 1.00 1.87 1.65
N ARG A 78 0.21 2.92 1.93
CA ARG A 78 -0.63 3.56 0.90
C ARG A 78 0.19 4.20 -0.21
N ILE A 79 1.33 4.83 0.13
CA ILE A 79 2.25 5.40 -0.86
C ILE A 79 2.84 4.29 -1.73
N GLU A 80 3.33 3.22 -1.13
CA GLU A 80 3.87 2.06 -1.86
C GLU A 80 2.82 1.44 -2.79
N GLU A 81 1.62 1.19 -2.30
CA GLU A 81 0.51 0.67 -3.10
C GLU A 81 0.11 1.61 -4.25
N ALA A 82 0.06 2.92 -4.01
CA ALA A 82 -0.26 3.91 -5.04
C ALA A 82 0.82 3.96 -6.12
N THR A 83 2.09 3.91 -5.70
CA THR A 83 3.24 3.85 -6.62
C THR A 83 3.20 2.57 -7.45
N ASP A 84 2.98 1.42 -6.81
CA ASP A 84 2.89 0.14 -7.51
C ASP A 84 1.72 0.10 -8.51
N ARG A 85 0.56 0.63 -8.17
CA ARG A 85 -0.58 0.74 -9.10
C ARG A 85 -0.24 1.61 -10.32
N THR A 86 0.46 2.72 -10.09
CA THR A 86 0.89 3.61 -11.17
C THR A 86 1.91 2.91 -12.07
N ASN A 87 2.90 2.23 -11.50
CA ASN A 87 3.90 1.47 -12.23
C ASN A 87 3.26 0.34 -13.06
N VAL A 88 2.34 -0.43 -12.49
CA VAL A 88 1.58 -1.46 -13.21
C VAL A 88 0.90 -0.87 -14.43
N ARG A 89 0.23 0.27 -14.31
CA ARG A 89 -0.44 0.94 -15.43
C ARG A 89 0.53 1.37 -16.53
N ILE A 90 1.66 1.97 -16.15
CA ILE A 90 2.68 2.44 -17.11
C ILE A 90 3.33 1.24 -17.79
N PHE A 91 3.76 0.24 -17.05
CA PHE A 91 4.42 -0.94 -17.61
C PHE A 91 3.48 -1.75 -18.51
N SER A 92 2.20 -1.83 -18.19
CA SER A 92 1.21 -2.46 -19.09
C SER A 92 1.14 -1.77 -20.46
N GLN A 93 1.23 -0.44 -20.51
CA GLN A 93 1.28 0.30 -21.77
C GLN A 93 2.61 0.07 -22.51
N LEU A 94 3.74 0.05 -21.80
CA LEU A 94 5.04 -0.20 -22.40
C LEU A 94 5.16 -1.62 -22.97
N VAL A 95 4.54 -2.61 -22.32
CA VAL A 95 4.47 -3.98 -22.84
C VAL A 95 3.69 -4.05 -24.18
N ILE A 96 2.60 -3.29 -24.32
CA ILE A 96 1.87 -3.21 -25.58
C ILE A 96 2.78 -2.61 -26.67
N LEU A 97 3.50 -1.53 -26.35
CA LEU A 97 4.44 -0.92 -27.29
C LEU A 97 5.58 -1.88 -27.68
N ALA A 98 6.06 -2.69 -26.73
CA ALA A 98 7.07 -3.72 -27.02
C ALA A 98 6.56 -4.78 -28.01
N ASP A 99 5.29 -5.21 -27.88
CA ASP A 99 4.68 -6.13 -28.83
C ASP A 99 4.59 -5.52 -30.24
N GLU A 100 4.17 -4.26 -30.34
CA GLU A 100 4.07 -3.55 -31.62
C GLU A 100 5.46 -3.43 -32.30
N LEU A 101 6.49 -3.08 -31.52
CA LEU A 101 7.87 -3.05 -32.02
C LEU A 101 8.35 -4.43 -32.45
N HIS A 102 7.98 -5.49 -31.76
CA HIS A 102 8.31 -6.86 -32.14
C HIS A 102 7.68 -7.24 -33.49
N ILE A 103 6.42 -6.92 -33.69
CA ILE A 103 5.70 -7.17 -34.96
C ILE A 103 6.37 -6.40 -36.10
N ILE A 104 6.72 -5.13 -35.91
CA ILE A 104 7.40 -4.31 -36.91
C ILE A 104 8.78 -4.89 -37.23
N ALA A 105 9.58 -5.22 -36.20
CA ALA A 105 10.90 -5.79 -36.37
C ALA A 105 10.89 -7.11 -37.17
N THR A 106 9.89 -7.97 -36.93
CA THR A 106 9.73 -9.25 -37.63
C THR A 106 9.32 -9.05 -39.10
N ASN A 107 8.45 -8.07 -39.34
CA ASN A 107 7.92 -7.82 -40.70
C ASN A 107 8.92 -7.08 -41.58
N THR A 108 9.60 -6.07 -41.06
CA THR A 108 10.54 -5.23 -41.84
C THR A 108 11.97 -5.79 -41.88
N LYS A 109 12.32 -6.67 -40.94
CA LYS A 109 13.69 -7.17 -40.72
C LYS A 109 14.72 -6.03 -40.58
N ASP A 110 14.27 -4.90 -40.01
CA ASP A 110 15.12 -3.73 -39.77
C ASP A 110 15.92 -3.94 -38.48
N GLU A 111 17.25 -3.91 -38.59
CA GLU A 111 18.15 -4.05 -37.46
C GLU A 111 17.99 -2.91 -36.43
N GLY A 112 17.65 -1.69 -36.90
CA GLY A 112 17.42 -0.53 -36.03
C GLY A 112 16.20 -0.74 -35.12
N VAL A 113 15.10 -1.22 -35.66
CA VAL A 113 13.90 -1.53 -34.91
C VAL A 113 14.13 -2.67 -33.93
N SER A 114 14.82 -3.73 -34.38
CA SER A 114 15.19 -4.87 -33.51
C SER A 114 16.06 -4.43 -32.31
N MET A 115 17.00 -3.51 -32.55
CA MET A 115 17.83 -2.94 -31.47
C MET A 115 17.02 -2.11 -30.49
N ILE A 116 16.06 -1.31 -30.97
CA ILE A 116 15.19 -0.51 -30.09
C ILE A 116 14.30 -1.43 -29.25
N HIS A 117 13.70 -2.46 -29.86
CA HIS A 117 12.91 -3.47 -29.16
C HIS A 117 13.74 -4.14 -28.05
N ALA A 118 14.97 -4.61 -28.35
CA ALA A 118 15.85 -5.23 -27.36
C ALA A 118 16.20 -4.28 -26.21
N LYS A 119 16.43 -2.99 -26.50
CA LYS A 119 16.68 -1.96 -25.48
C LYS A 119 15.47 -1.74 -24.58
N LEU A 120 14.27 -1.72 -25.16
CA LEU A 120 13.01 -1.59 -24.40
C LEU A 120 12.79 -2.77 -23.46
N LEU A 121 13.00 -4.01 -23.94
CA LEU A 121 12.90 -5.20 -23.11
C LEU A 121 13.89 -5.18 -21.95
N LYS A 122 15.14 -4.80 -22.23
CA LYS A 122 16.18 -4.67 -21.20
C LYS A 122 15.84 -3.58 -20.17
N PHE A 123 15.25 -2.48 -20.61
CA PHE A 123 14.75 -1.44 -19.70
C PHE A 123 13.65 -1.99 -18.78
N LEU A 124 12.66 -2.68 -19.34
CA LEU A 124 11.58 -3.30 -18.58
C LEU A 124 12.10 -4.31 -17.55
N GLU A 125 13.08 -5.12 -17.92
CA GLU A 125 13.74 -6.08 -17.04
C GLU A 125 14.45 -5.39 -15.87
N ASN A 126 15.17 -4.30 -16.12
CA ASN A 126 15.85 -3.49 -15.10
C ASN A 126 14.87 -2.87 -14.10
N GLU A 127 13.66 -2.50 -14.56
CA GLU A 127 12.58 -1.98 -13.72
C GLU A 127 11.81 -3.09 -12.97
N GLY A 128 12.20 -4.36 -13.17
CA GLY A 128 11.63 -5.51 -12.47
C GLY A 128 10.41 -6.12 -13.17
N VAL A 129 10.16 -5.78 -14.42
CA VAL A 129 9.20 -6.48 -15.29
C VAL A 129 9.87 -7.70 -15.88
N LYS A 130 9.29 -8.88 -15.65
CA LYS A 130 9.86 -10.15 -16.13
C LYS A 130 8.89 -10.86 -17.06
N PRO A 131 9.38 -11.48 -18.14
CA PRO A 131 8.54 -12.32 -18.97
C PRO A 131 8.11 -13.58 -18.21
N ILE A 132 6.93 -14.09 -18.52
CA ILE A 132 6.42 -15.34 -17.97
C ILE A 132 6.96 -16.48 -18.86
N GLU A 133 7.81 -17.30 -18.32
CA GLU A 133 8.27 -18.52 -19.02
C GLU A 133 7.17 -19.59 -18.93
N CYS A 134 6.49 -19.85 -20.04
CA CYS A 134 5.34 -20.76 -20.06
C CYS A 134 5.57 -22.01 -20.92
N THR A 135 6.40 -21.95 -21.97
CA THR A 135 6.61 -23.08 -22.90
C THR A 135 7.18 -24.31 -22.20
N GLY A 136 6.54 -25.45 -22.39
CA GLY A 136 6.91 -26.71 -21.75
C GLY A 136 6.52 -26.85 -20.27
N LYS A 137 5.86 -25.83 -19.70
CA LYS A 137 5.37 -25.86 -18.32
C LYS A 137 3.88 -26.19 -18.25
N PRO A 138 3.37 -26.68 -17.10
CA PRO A 138 1.94 -26.87 -16.90
C PRO A 138 1.18 -25.55 -17.05
N PHE A 139 -0.02 -25.64 -17.61
CA PHE A 139 -0.92 -24.49 -17.71
C PHE A 139 -1.33 -24.00 -16.32
N ASP A 140 -1.16 -22.72 -16.08
CA ASP A 140 -1.54 -22.02 -14.85
C ASP A 140 -2.58 -20.93 -15.19
N PRO A 141 -3.85 -21.06 -14.77
CA PRO A 141 -4.89 -20.09 -15.07
C PRO A 141 -4.62 -18.67 -14.58
N PHE A 142 -3.75 -18.50 -13.57
CA PHE A 142 -3.40 -17.16 -13.05
C PHE A 142 -2.36 -16.43 -13.91
N LYS A 143 -1.61 -17.16 -14.73
CA LYS A 143 -0.50 -16.62 -15.53
C LYS A 143 -0.68 -16.80 -17.03
N HIS A 144 -1.50 -17.76 -17.43
CA HIS A 144 -1.67 -18.17 -18.82
C HIS A 144 -3.12 -18.05 -19.25
N GLU A 145 -3.33 -17.64 -20.50
CA GLU A 145 -4.62 -17.61 -21.19
C GLU A 145 -4.56 -18.60 -22.37
N ALA A 146 -5.29 -19.70 -22.28
CA ALA A 146 -5.34 -20.69 -23.35
C ALA A 146 -6.24 -20.19 -24.49
N LEU A 147 -5.67 -19.97 -25.68
CA LEU A 147 -6.42 -19.59 -26.87
C LEU A 147 -6.87 -20.80 -27.67
N LEU A 148 -6.03 -21.84 -27.76
CA LEU A 148 -6.28 -23.03 -28.57
C LEU A 148 -5.76 -24.25 -27.83
N GLU A 149 -6.53 -25.34 -27.94
CA GLU A 149 -6.05 -26.68 -27.64
C GLU A 149 -5.57 -27.35 -28.92
N VAL A 150 -4.36 -27.88 -28.88
CA VAL A 150 -3.75 -28.58 -30.03
C VAL A 150 -3.45 -30.02 -29.63
N VAL A 151 -3.71 -30.96 -30.52
CA VAL A 151 -3.33 -32.34 -30.34
C VAL A 151 -1.81 -32.43 -30.53
N ALA A 152 -1.08 -32.61 -29.43
CA ALA A 152 0.36 -32.72 -29.44
C ALA A 152 0.73 -34.17 -29.04
N ASN A 153 1.18 -34.97 -30.03
CA ASN A 153 1.51 -36.37 -29.80
C ASN A 153 2.71 -36.61 -28.86
N ASN A 154 3.48 -35.54 -28.58
CA ASN A 154 4.73 -35.62 -27.79
C ASN A 154 4.66 -34.91 -26.42
N CYS A 155 3.50 -34.37 -26.03
CA CYS A 155 3.34 -33.65 -24.78
C CYS A 155 2.13 -34.18 -23.99
N PRO A 156 2.25 -34.33 -22.66
CA PRO A 156 1.08 -34.61 -21.83
C PRO A 156 0.02 -33.54 -21.95
N SER A 157 -1.26 -33.91 -21.81
CA SER A 157 -2.37 -32.97 -21.79
C SER A 157 -2.19 -31.95 -20.67
N GLY A 158 -2.53 -30.68 -20.95
CA GLY A 158 -2.40 -29.57 -19.98
C GLY A 158 -1.02 -28.90 -19.95
N ILE A 159 -0.10 -29.25 -20.85
CA ILE A 159 1.19 -28.57 -21.00
C ILE A 159 1.09 -27.48 -22.07
N VAL A 160 1.74 -26.37 -21.85
CA VAL A 160 1.88 -25.28 -22.81
C VAL A 160 2.84 -25.70 -23.93
N VAL A 161 2.32 -25.77 -25.13
CA VAL A 161 3.07 -26.18 -26.34
C VAL A 161 3.80 -25.00 -26.95
N GLU A 162 3.12 -23.88 -27.07
CA GLU A 162 3.64 -22.69 -27.74
C GLU A 162 3.07 -21.43 -27.09
N GLU A 163 3.90 -20.39 -26.99
CA GLU A 163 3.49 -19.06 -26.58
C GLU A 163 3.18 -18.23 -27.83
N ILE A 164 1.94 -17.76 -27.95
CA ILE A 164 1.50 -16.88 -29.06
C ILE A 164 1.84 -15.43 -28.77
N ARG A 165 1.67 -15.05 -27.50
CA ARG A 165 1.95 -13.70 -27.03
C ARG A 165 2.52 -13.75 -25.63
N SER A 166 3.64 -13.06 -25.44
CA SER A 166 4.36 -13.10 -24.17
C SER A 166 3.61 -12.40 -23.06
N GLY A 167 3.49 -13.08 -21.91
CA GLY A 167 3.00 -12.51 -20.68
C GLY A 167 4.13 -11.87 -19.88
N TYR A 168 3.75 -10.97 -18.99
CA TYR A 168 4.72 -10.26 -18.14
C TYR A 168 4.22 -10.14 -16.71
N THR A 169 5.15 -10.18 -15.77
CA THR A 169 4.91 -9.92 -14.35
C THR A 169 5.75 -8.73 -13.89
N TYR A 170 5.23 -7.96 -12.95
CA TYR A 170 5.95 -6.91 -12.24
C TYR A 170 5.90 -7.21 -10.75
N LYS A 171 7.07 -7.45 -10.13
CA LYS A 171 7.15 -8.01 -8.78
C LYS A 171 6.32 -9.30 -8.73
N ASP A 172 5.30 -9.37 -7.87
CA ASP A 172 4.42 -10.54 -7.73
C ASP A 172 3.06 -10.40 -8.46
N LYS A 173 2.88 -9.32 -9.25
CA LYS A 173 1.63 -9.05 -9.96
C LYS A 173 1.76 -9.37 -11.44
N VAL A 174 0.80 -10.10 -11.98
CA VAL A 174 0.69 -10.33 -13.43
C VAL A 174 0.21 -9.04 -14.08
N LEU A 175 1.04 -8.47 -14.97
CA LEU A 175 0.68 -7.33 -15.82
C LEU A 175 -0.24 -7.77 -16.95
N ARG A 176 0.09 -8.93 -17.53
CA ARG A 176 -0.65 -9.57 -18.62
C ARG A 176 -0.32 -11.05 -18.63
N ALA A 177 -1.34 -11.90 -18.77
CA ALA A 177 -1.17 -13.33 -18.96
C ALA A 177 -0.49 -13.64 -20.30
N SER A 178 0.29 -14.72 -20.36
CA SER A 178 0.79 -15.26 -21.63
C SER A 178 -0.35 -15.92 -22.39
N MET A 179 -0.54 -15.56 -23.66
CA MET A 179 -1.47 -16.26 -24.54
C MET A 179 -0.78 -17.49 -25.11
N VAL A 180 -1.35 -18.66 -24.85
CA VAL A 180 -0.68 -19.94 -25.09
C VAL A 180 -1.57 -20.93 -25.85
N LYS A 181 -0.91 -21.87 -26.56
CA LYS A 181 -1.52 -23.10 -27.03
C LYS A 181 -1.22 -24.20 -26.02
N VAL A 182 -2.24 -24.94 -25.63
CA VAL A 182 -2.14 -26.03 -24.63
C VAL A 182 -2.34 -27.38 -25.32
N ALA A 183 -1.58 -28.38 -24.91
CA ALA A 183 -1.79 -29.75 -25.35
C ALA A 183 -3.14 -30.25 -24.85
N GLY A 184 -4.07 -30.52 -25.74
CA GLY A 184 -5.33 -31.21 -25.46
C GLY A 184 -5.13 -32.73 -25.38
N ALA A 185 -6.13 -33.42 -24.82
CA ALA A 185 -6.17 -34.89 -24.90
C ALA A 185 -6.28 -35.32 -26.37
N PRO A 186 -5.62 -36.40 -26.80
CA PRO A 186 -5.81 -36.94 -28.14
C PRO A 186 -7.29 -37.28 -28.32
N SER A 187 -7.95 -36.62 -29.26
CA SER A 187 -9.34 -36.94 -29.58
C SER A 187 -9.39 -38.36 -30.18
N GLU A 188 -10.08 -39.28 -29.54
CA GLU A 188 -10.33 -40.65 -30.04
C GLU A 188 -11.19 -40.70 -31.33
N LYS A 189 -11.28 -39.55 -32.07
CA LYS A 189 -12.12 -39.47 -33.31
C LYS A 189 -11.32 -39.57 -34.59
N SER A 190 -10.44 -40.54 -34.73
CA SER A 190 -9.90 -40.91 -36.06
C SER A 190 -9.56 -42.40 -36.15
N LYS A 191 -10.48 -43.26 -35.68
CA LYS A 191 -10.48 -44.66 -35.99
C LYS A 191 -11.89 -45.10 -36.40
N GLU A 192 -12.40 -44.50 -37.46
CA GLU A 192 -13.49 -45.03 -38.26
C GLU A 192 -13.37 -44.43 -39.65
N GLU A 193 -12.52 -45.06 -40.48
CA GLU A 193 -12.74 -45.39 -41.88
C GLU A 193 -11.66 -46.32 -42.37
#